data_b9fcf87df62172eb65bdac85e483521a
#
_entry.id   b9fcf87df62172eb65bdac85e483521a
#
_cell.length_a   1.000
_cell.length_b   1.000
_cell.length_c   1.000
_cell.angle_alpha   90.00
_cell.angle_beta   90.00
_cell.angle_gamma   90.00
#
_symmetry.space_group_name_H-M   'P 1'
#
loop_
_entity.id
_entity.type
_entity.pdbx_description
1 polymer ?
#
loop_
_entity_poly.entity_id
_entity_poly.type
_entity_poly.pdbx_seq_one_letter_code
_entity_poly.pdbx_strand_id
1 'polypeptide(L)'
;MKTSFNRITKGSPAKAAAGLLVTMLSLASSSLVFAATLKDMSYATLPGNRLEVKLQFDGTPPEVKGYSIEKPARIALDLIGATSGLTSKYHNLGTGNARNITVVEAKDRTRLIVNLTQLQGYSTEVEGN
;
A
#
# COMPACT_ATOMS: atom_id res chain seq x y z
N MET A 1 23.94 -21.92 -3.20
CA MET A 1 23.88 -21.95 -4.67
C MET A 1 25.29 -22.02 -5.22
N LYS A 2 25.65 -23.16 -5.72
CA LYS A 2 26.99 -23.33 -6.29
C LYS A 2 26.96 -22.95 -7.74
N THR A 3 27.63 -21.89 -8.07
CA THR A 3 27.89 -21.54 -9.45
C THR A 3 29.10 -22.34 -9.90
N SER A 4 28.88 -23.38 -10.64
CA SER A 4 29.91 -24.15 -11.26
C SER A 4 30.35 -23.42 -12.52
N PHE A 5 31.49 -22.78 -12.45
CA PHE A 5 32.15 -22.31 -13.66
C PHE A 5 32.85 -23.47 -14.29
N ASN A 6 32.25 -24.03 -15.29
CA ASN A 6 32.95 -24.95 -16.14
C ASN A 6 33.93 -24.16 -17.00
N ARG A 7 35.15 -24.27 -16.62
CA ARG A 7 36.21 -23.67 -17.40
C ARG A 7 36.21 -24.36 -18.75
N ILE A 8 35.87 -23.63 -19.76
CA ILE A 8 36.00 -24.11 -21.11
C ILE A 8 37.47 -24.32 -21.36
N THR A 9 37.82 -25.59 -21.43
CA THR A 9 39.16 -25.96 -21.76
C THR A 9 39.42 -25.62 -23.22
N LYS A 10 40.56 -25.14 -23.33
CA LYS A 10 41.28 -24.95 -24.56
C LYS A 10 40.79 -25.70 -25.75
N GLY A 11 40.70 -25.06 -26.74
CA GLY A 11 41.10 -25.66 -27.93
C GLY A 11 40.13 -25.84 -28.84
N SER A 12 39.36 -25.21 -28.85
CA SER A 12 38.77 -25.15 -30.11
C SER A 12 39.33 -24.04 -30.91
N PRO A 13 39.91 -24.35 -32.01
CA PRO A 13 40.20 -23.33 -32.97
C PRO A 13 38.92 -22.63 -33.29
N ALA A 14 39.01 -21.38 -33.28
CA ALA A 14 37.92 -20.45 -33.50
C ALA A 14 37.31 -20.56 -34.90
N LYS A 15 36.92 -21.72 -35.29
CA LYS A 15 36.16 -21.92 -36.53
C LYS A 15 34.66 -21.83 -36.33
N ALA A 16 34.24 -21.69 -35.15
CA ALA A 16 32.86 -21.38 -34.90
C ALA A 16 32.70 -19.86 -34.84
N ALA A 17 32.87 -19.27 -35.92
CA ALA A 17 32.34 -17.91 -36.08
C ALA A 17 30.84 -17.92 -36.32
N ALA A 18 30.18 -18.88 -35.80
CA ALA A 18 28.76 -18.81 -35.60
C ALA A 18 28.56 -17.95 -34.41
N GLY A 19 28.48 -16.68 -34.57
CA GLY A 19 27.97 -15.78 -33.62
C GLY A 19 26.55 -16.20 -33.30
N LEU A 20 26.42 -17.11 -32.37
CA LEU A 20 25.14 -17.30 -31.70
C LEU A 20 24.98 -16.08 -30.86
N LEU A 21 24.38 -15.07 -31.44
CA LEU A 21 23.84 -13.95 -30.70
C LEU A 21 22.66 -14.54 -29.93
N VAL A 22 22.92 -15.10 -28.78
CA VAL A 22 21.89 -15.34 -27.84
C VAL A 22 21.52 -13.97 -27.28
N THR A 23 20.63 -13.34 -28.01
CA THR A 23 19.86 -12.26 -27.44
C THR A 23 19.12 -12.87 -26.25
N MET A 24 19.69 -12.76 -25.10
CA MET A 24 18.93 -12.95 -23.86
C MET A 24 17.87 -11.87 -23.87
N LEU A 25 16.71 -12.26 -24.37
CA LEU A 25 15.49 -11.52 -24.15
C LEU A 25 15.21 -11.70 -22.64
N SER A 26 15.77 -10.81 -21.85
CA SER A 26 15.35 -10.68 -20.48
C SER A 26 13.90 -10.24 -20.54
N LEU A 27 13.00 -11.21 -20.39
CA LEU A 27 11.63 -10.90 -20.04
C LEU A 27 11.71 -10.22 -18.67
N ALA A 28 11.74 -8.92 -18.70
CA ALA A 28 11.42 -8.14 -17.53
C ALA A 28 9.97 -8.49 -17.22
N SER A 29 9.79 -9.39 -16.27
CA SER A 29 8.48 -9.64 -15.70
C SER A 29 8.08 -8.36 -15.00
N SER A 30 7.42 -7.50 -15.74
CA SER A 30 6.76 -6.34 -15.15
C SER A 30 5.66 -6.90 -14.27
N SER A 31 5.95 -7.00 -13.00
CA SER A 31 4.93 -7.28 -12.02
C SER A 31 3.94 -6.13 -12.11
N LEU A 32 2.79 -6.41 -12.69
CA LEU A 32 1.67 -5.48 -12.65
C LEU A 32 1.26 -5.37 -11.19
N VAL A 33 1.80 -4.38 -10.52
CA VAL A 33 1.33 -4.00 -9.19
C VAL A 33 -0.01 -3.33 -9.41
N PHE A 34 -1.09 -4.10 -9.26
CA PHE A 34 -2.42 -3.53 -9.25
C PHE A 34 -2.56 -2.69 -8.00
N ALA A 35 -2.71 -1.40 -8.17
CA ALA A 35 -3.04 -0.51 -7.07
C ALA A 35 -4.39 -0.92 -6.50
N ALA A 36 -4.45 -1.14 -5.18
CA ALA A 36 -5.71 -1.41 -4.50
C ALA A 36 -6.60 -0.16 -4.57
N THR A 37 -7.89 -0.38 -4.76
CA THR A 37 -8.88 0.69 -4.69
C THR A 37 -9.68 0.56 -3.40
N LEU A 38 -9.72 1.64 -2.63
CA LEU A 38 -10.59 1.73 -1.47
C LEU A 38 -12.03 1.83 -1.92
N LYS A 39 -12.80 0.77 -1.71
CA LYS A 39 -14.18 0.65 -2.19
C LYS A 39 -15.20 1.18 -1.22
N ASP A 40 -14.99 0.91 0.05
CA ASP A 40 -15.92 1.29 1.10
C ASP A 40 -15.20 1.62 2.39
N MET A 41 -15.83 2.46 3.17
CA MET A 41 -15.37 2.84 4.49
C MET A 41 -16.57 2.88 5.43
N SER A 42 -16.52 2.10 6.47
CA SER A 42 -17.52 2.09 7.54
C SER A 42 -16.87 2.38 8.87
N TYR A 43 -17.65 2.86 9.80
CA TYR A 43 -17.17 3.16 11.13
C TYR A 43 -18.23 2.83 12.18
N ALA A 44 -17.77 2.40 13.34
CA ALA A 44 -18.61 2.05 14.48
C ALA A 44 -17.96 2.48 15.78
N THR A 45 -18.78 2.91 16.71
CA THR A 45 -18.34 3.17 18.09
C THR A 45 -18.41 1.88 18.88
N LEU A 46 -17.28 1.52 19.47
CA LEU A 46 -17.16 0.34 20.32
C LEU A 46 -17.20 0.72 21.80
N PRO A 47 -17.49 -0.25 22.69
CA PRO A 47 -17.44 -0.01 24.14
C PRO A 47 -16.07 0.54 24.57
N GLY A 48 -16.07 1.43 25.56
CA GLY A 48 -14.87 2.09 26.04
C GLY A 48 -14.46 3.32 25.23
N ASN A 49 -15.41 3.96 24.56
CA ASN A 49 -15.18 5.15 23.75
C ASN A 49 -14.14 4.94 22.63
N ARG A 50 -14.13 3.74 22.06
CA ARG A 50 -13.28 3.38 20.94
C ARG A 50 -14.02 3.56 19.63
N LEU A 51 -13.33 4.04 18.62
CA LEU A 51 -13.81 4.08 17.25
C LEU A 51 -13.11 3.00 16.42
N GLU A 52 -13.88 2.20 15.72
CA GLU A 52 -13.40 1.29 14.71
C GLU A 52 -13.73 1.84 13.34
N VAL A 53 -12.74 1.93 12.49
CA VAL A 53 -12.90 2.29 11.07
C VAL A 53 -12.49 1.09 10.23
N LYS A 54 -13.41 0.60 9.41
CA LYS A 54 -13.15 -0.50 8.49
C LYS A 54 -13.01 0.04 7.09
N LEU A 55 -11.92 -0.33 6.45
CA LEU A 55 -11.63 0.00 5.07
C LEU A 55 -11.71 -1.28 4.24
N GLN A 56 -12.49 -1.25 3.17
CA GLN A 56 -12.63 -2.37 2.27
C GLN A 56 -12.03 -2.04 0.90
N PHE A 57 -11.17 -2.93 0.42
CA PHE A 57 -10.48 -2.79 -0.85
C PHE A 57 -10.98 -3.80 -1.86
N ASP A 58 -10.76 -3.54 -3.14
CA ASP A 58 -11.11 -4.43 -4.24
C ASP A 58 -10.13 -5.60 -4.43
N GLY A 59 -9.11 -5.67 -3.62
CA GLY A 59 -8.08 -6.71 -3.68
C GLY A 59 -7.25 -6.73 -2.41
N THR A 60 -5.99 -7.09 -2.54
CA THR A 60 -5.06 -7.10 -1.42
C THR A 60 -4.92 -5.71 -0.80
N PRO A 61 -5.13 -5.57 0.52
CA PRO A 61 -4.96 -4.29 1.19
C PRO A 61 -3.55 -3.73 1.00
N PRO A 62 -3.41 -2.42 0.85
CA PRO A 62 -2.11 -1.79 0.67
C PRO A 62 -1.32 -1.76 1.97
N GLU A 63 -0.03 -1.48 1.86
CA GLU A 63 0.78 -1.10 3.02
C GLU A 63 0.22 0.20 3.62
N VAL A 64 0.10 0.22 4.94
CA VAL A 64 -0.39 1.38 5.69
C VAL A 64 0.76 1.99 6.49
N LYS A 65 1.00 3.27 6.27
CA LYS A 65 1.93 4.08 7.06
C LYS A 65 1.16 5.13 7.81
N GLY A 66 1.21 5.06 9.13
CA GLY A 66 0.48 5.97 9.99
C GLY A 66 1.38 6.86 10.82
N TYR A 67 0.91 8.06 11.11
CA TYR A 67 1.57 8.96 12.05
C TYR A 67 0.53 9.86 12.74
N SER A 68 0.89 10.33 13.91
CA SER A 68 0.06 11.20 14.74
C SER A 68 0.59 12.62 14.73
N ILE A 69 -0.33 13.58 14.74
CA ILE A 69 -0.04 15.00 14.89
C ILE A 69 -0.79 15.49 16.12
N GLU A 70 -0.08 16.14 17.02
CA GLU A 70 -0.66 16.54 18.30
C GLU A 70 -1.48 17.83 18.23
N LYS A 71 -1.02 18.78 17.44
CA LYS A 71 -1.66 20.10 17.33
C LYS A 71 -1.80 20.56 15.87
N PRO A 72 -3.01 20.54 15.33
CA PRO A 72 -4.25 19.99 15.86
C PRO A 72 -4.18 18.46 15.93
N ALA A 73 -4.90 17.85 16.89
CA ALA A 73 -4.91 16.42 17.09
C ALA A 73 -5.50 15.68 15.91
N ARG A 74 -4.70 14.86 15.26
CA ARG A 74 -5.11 14.05 14.12
C ARG A 74 -4.20 12.85 13.89
N ILE A 75 -4.75 11.85 13.25
CA ILE A 75 -4.02 10.66 12.81
C ILE A 75 -4.08 10.65 11.28
N ALA A 76 -2.94 10.54 10.65
CA ALA A 76 -2.84 10.39 9.20
C ALA A 76 -2.43 8.97 8.86
N LEU A 77 -3.18 8.32 7.97
CA LEU A 77 -2.91 6.98 7.47
C LEU A 77 -2.69 7.06 5.97
N ASP A 78 -1.49 6.76 5.53
CA ASP A 78 -1.14 6.68 4.12
C ASP A 78 -1.32 5.25 3.62
N LEU A 79 -2.26 5.05 2.73
CA LEU A 79 -2.51 3.80 2.02
C LEU A 79 -1.66 3.81 0.76
N ILE A 80 -0.50 3.18 0.82
CA ILE A 80 0.52 3.27 -0.22
C ILE A 80 0.06 2.57 -1.49
N GLY A 81 0.09 3.29 -2.60
CA GLY A 81 -0.33 2.79 -3.90
C GLY A 81 -1.83 2.63 -4.08
N ALA A 82 -2.63 2.98 -3.08
CA ALA A 82 -4.08 2.88 -3.17
C ALA A 82 -4.70 4.11 -3.80
N THR A 83 -5.79 3.88 -4.53
CA THR A 83 -6.69 4.91 -5.04
C THR A 83 -7.99 4.89 -4.26
N SER A 84 -8.76 5.99 -4.32
CA SER A 84 -10.05 6.07 -3.65
C SER A 84 -11.19 5.89 -4.64
N GLY A 85 -12.04 4.91 -4.38
CA GLY A 85 -13.32 4.72 -5.06
C GLY A 85 -14.51 5.28 -4.27
N LEU A 86 -14.25 6.00 -3.18
CA LEU A 86 -15.31 6.57 -2.36
C LEU A 86 -15.98 7.75 -3.05
N THR A 87 -17.29 7.86 -2.88
CA THR A 87 -18.07 8.95 -3.44
C THR A 87 -17.88 10.25 -2.69
N SER A 88 -17.54 10.19 -1.41
CA SER A 88 -17.31 11.35 -0.56
C SER A 88 -15.90 11.37 -0.02
N LYS A 89 -15.28 12.52 -0.02
CA LYS A 89 -13.96 12.77 0.56
C LYS A 89 -14.04 13.17 2.03
N TYR A 90 -15.20 13.49 2.51
CA TYR A 90 -15.40 13.97 3.86
C TYR A 90 -16.48 13.14 4.56
N HIS A 91 -16.13 12.61 5.72
CA HIS A 91 -17.02 11.80 6.53
C HIS A 91 -17.11 12.37 7.94
N ASN A 92 -18.28 12.88 8.28
CA ASN A 92 -18.51 13.37 9.61
C ASN A 92 -18.78 12.20 10.57
N LEU A 93 -17.97 12.07 11.59
CA LEU A 93 -18.13 11.02 12.59
C LEU A 93 -18.98 11.48 13.75
N GLY A 94 -18.70 12.67 14.28
CA GLY A 94 -19.47 13.32 15.34
C GLY A 94 -19.63 12.52 16.64
N THR A 95 -18.74 11.55 16.87
CA THR A 95 -18.85 10.64 18.01
C THR A 95 -17.58 10.67 18.85
N GLY A 96 -17.75 10.89 20.17
CA GLY A 96 -16.66 10.86 21.12
C GLY A 96 -15.52 11.80 20.74
N ASN A 97 -14.30 11.27 20.69
CA ASN A 97 -13.11 12.03 20.38
C ASN A 97 -12.91 12.28 18.87
N ALA A 98 -13.53 11.48 18.03
CA ALA A 98 -13.37 11.57 16.58
C ALA A 98 -14.38 12.55 15.96
N ARG A 99 -13.89 13.54 15.26
CA ARG A 99 -14.70 14.56 14.59
C ARG A 99 -15.12 14.16 13.20
N ASN A 100 -14.13 13.89 12.37
CA ASN A 100 -14.35 13.54 10.96
C ASN A 100 -13.16 12.81 10.39
N ILE A 101 -13.37 12.21 9.23
CA ILE A 101 -12.32 11.64 8.38
C ILE A 101 -12.33 12.40 7.06
N THR A 102 -11.16 12.84 6.64
CA THR A 102 -10.94 13.41 5.31
C THR A 102 -10.10 12.46 4.49
N VAL A 103 -10.54 12.18 3.27
CA VAL A 103 -9.83 11.33 2.32
C VAL A 103 -9.19 12.20 1.25
N VAL A 104 -7.87 12.13 1.16
CA VAL A 104 -7.09 12.89 0.19
C VAL A 104 -6.36 11.91 -0.73
N GLU A 105 -6.62 12.00 -2.01
CA GLU A 105 -5.94 11.18 -3.01
C GLU A 105 -4.73 11.94 -3.57
N ALA A 106 -3.59 11.28 -3.53
CA ALA A 106 -2.36 11.73 -4.13
C ALA A 106 -1.90 10.73 -5.20
N LYS A 107 -0.88 11.07 -5.96
CA LYS A 107 -0.42 10.27 -7.09
C LYS A 107 -0.03 8.84 -6.72
N ASP A 108 0.57 8.64 -5.56
CA ASP A 108 1.17 7.38 -5.10
C ASP A 108 0.52 6.80 -3.85
N ARG A 109 -0.54 7.44 -3.34
CA ARG A 109 -1.21 7.03 -2.11
C ARG A 109 -2.59 7.67 -1.95
N THR A 110 -3.40 7.06 -1.13
CA THR A 110 -4.60 7.67 -0.57
C THR A 110 -4.35 7.91 0.92
N ARG A 111 -4.56 9.13 1.37
CA ARG A 111 -4.37 9.51 2.77
C ARG A 111 -5.71 9.69 3.45
N LEU A 112 -5.89 9.01 4.59
CA LEU A 112 -6.99 9.26 5.49
C LEU A 112 -6.49 10.12 6.65
N ILE A 113 -7.19 11.21 6.90
CA ILE A 113 -6.89 12.10 8.01
C ILE A 113 -8.06 12.02 8.99
N VAL A 114 -7.81 11.42 10.12
CA VAL A 114 -8.79 11.35 11.22
C VAL A 114 -8.55 12.53 12.13
N ASN A 115 -9.46 13.48 12.12
CA ASN A 115 -9.41 14.65 13.00
C ASN A 115 -10.04 14.32 14.34
N LEU A 116 -9.29 14.61 15.39
CA LEU A 116 -9.64 14.29 16.76
C LEU A 116 -9.81 15.55 17.62
N THR A 117 -10.49 15.42 18.72
CA THR A 117 -10.54 16.47 19.75
C THR A 117 -9.24 16.46 20.56
N GLN A 118 -8.78 15.28 20.91
CA GLN A 118 -7.52 15.04 21.63
C GLN A 118 -6.78 13.89 20.99
N LEU A 119 -5.45 13.95 21.00
CA LEU A 119 -4.65 12.86 20.47
C LEU A 119 -4.86 11.58 21.26
N GLN A 120 -5.03 10.49 20.55
CA GLN A 120 -5.30 9.16 21.08
C GLN A 120 -4.48 8.13 20.33
N GLY A 121 -4.10 7.05 21.00
CA GLY A 121 -3.42 5.92 20.36
C GLY A 121 -4.34 5.19 19.41
N TYR A 122 -3.74 4.56 18.40
CA TYR A 122 -4.46 3.74 17.42
C TYR A 122 -3.64 2.49 17.06
N SER A 123 -4.31 1.51 16.51
CA SER A 123 -3.70 0.33 15.91
C SER A 123 -4.34 0.04 14.56
N THR A 124 -3.63 -0.66 13.72
CA THR A 124 -4.13 -1.12 12.42
C THR A 124 -3.97 -2.63 12.32
N GLU A 125 -5.00 -3.28 11.79
CA GLU A 125 -5.02 -4.72 11.55
C GLU A 125 -5.50 -4.98 10.13
N VAL A 126 -5.03 -6.07 9.54
CA VAL A 126 -5.45 -6.49 8.19
C VAL A 126 -6.18 -7.81 8.30
N GLU A 127 -7.43 -7.84 7.86
CA GLU A 127 -8.27 -9.01 7.82
C GLU A 127 -8.86 -9.16 6.39
N GLY A 128 -8.33 -10.10 5.62
CA GLY A 128 -8.79 -10.31 4.24
C GLY A 128 -8.53 -9.09 3.35
N ASN A 129 -9.59 -8.53 2.79
CA ASN A 129 -9.54 -7.39 1.86
C ASN A 129 -9.90 -6.09 2.58
#